data_8e62c2238f717312d97f3a286263c46b
#
_entry.id   8e62c2238f717312d97f3a286263c46b
#
_cell.length_a   1.000
_cell.length_b   1.000
_cell.length_c   1.000
_cell.angle_alpha   90.00
_cell.angle_beta   90.00
_cell.angle_gamma   90.00
#
_symmetry.space_group_name_H-M   'P 1'
#
loop_
_entity.id
_entity.type
_entity.pdbx_description
1 polymer ?
#
loop_
_entity_poly.entity_id
_entity_poly.type
_entity_poly.pdbx_seq_one_letter_code
_entity_poly.pdbx_strand_id
1 'polypeptide(L)'
;MTPDRSQLQRVLGIIERATRFALKPVAGMGFPLRSPTTPRGVIVPEQPDTLGAAYDTEWARRPVATISRSLIVNGPLRLAVGVLTRPRVSGLDRLSALENGDNTMPVVFAANHESHLDTAILIHAIPRCWRRELVVAAAADYFFDRRWKAASASLALNAVPIDRHQTGRRSAETFRGLLDDGYSILIYPEGGRSPDGWAQEFRGGAAYLAQRAGAPIIPIYLEGSGAIWGKGARRFVPGRTQVVFGEPIMPDADMSSRKVAARLGSDVARLADEATSSWWEATQRFASGTTPSLSGPETTSWRRSWALHDRRRRTKSGRPRPRPEWPQLS
;
A
#
# COMPACT_ATOMS: atom_id res chain seq x y z
N MET A 1 28.85 -1.47 7.88
CA MET A 1 28.97 -0.06 7.46
C MET A 1 27.73 0.67 7.97
N THR A 2 27.85 1.40 9.04
CA THR A 2 26.79 2.26 9.59
C THR A 2 26.73 3.55 8.74
N PRO A 3 25.56 3.98 8.26
CA PRO A 3 25.49 5.22 7.52
C PRO A 3 25.85 6.39 8.45
N ASP A 4 26.68 7.28 7.92
CA ASP A 4 27.13 8.49 8.59
C ASP A 4 25.93 9.35 9.02
N ARG A 5 25.88 9.72 10.29
CA ARG A 5 24.84 10.60 10.86
C ARG A 5 24.69 11.91 10.10
N SER A 6 25.77 12.38 9.46
CA SER A 6 25.78 13.62 8.66
C SER A 6 24.98 13.45 7.36
N GLN A 7 24.96 12.28 6.74
CA GLN A 7 24.16 12.00 5.54
C GLN A 7 22.67 11.91 5.88
N LEU A 8 22.32 11.31 7.01
CA LEU A 8 20.93 11.25 7.48
C LEU A 8 20.36 12.65 7.78
N GLN A 9 21.13 13.52 8.40
CA GLN A 9 20.70 14.91 8.66
C GLN A 9 20.55 15.72 7.37
N ARG A 10 21.41 15.52 6.37
CA ARG A 10 21.25 16.18 5.05
C ARG A 10 19.98 15.73 4.32
N VAL A 11 19.69 14.42 4.32
CA VAL A 11 18.47 13.89 3.67
C VAL A 11 17.21 14.37 4.37
N LEU A 12 17.18 14.38 5.71
CA LEU A 12 16.06 14.93 6.48
C LEU A 12 15.88 16.44 6.24
N GLY A 13 16.97 17.19 6.15
CA GLY A 13 16.94 18.63 5.84
C GLY A 13 16.47 18.94 4.40
N ILE A 14 16.74 18.05 3.44
CA ILE A 14 16.23 18.16 2.05
C ILE A 14 14.74 17.86 2.02
N ILE A 15 14.28 16.81 2.71
CA ILE A 15 12.85 16.46 2.80
C ILE A 15 12.07 17.58 3.50
N GLU A 16 12.59 18.14 4.59
CA GLU A 16 11.95 19.23 5.30
C GLU A 16 11.91 20.53 4.49
N ARG A 17 12.95 20.84 3.71
CA ARG A 17 12.95 21.98 2.78
C ARG A 17 12.01 21.74 1.59
N ALA A 18 11.99 20.54 1.02
CA ALA A 18 11.10 20.19 -0.08
C ALA A 18 9.63 20.28 0.34
N THR A 19 9.30 19.81 1.56
CA THR A 19 7.94 19.94 2.10
C THR A 19 7.58 21.39 2.45
N ARG A 20 8.50 22.20 2.93
CA ARG A 20 8.25 23.64 3.17
C ARG A 20 8.11 24.44 1.86
N PHE A 21 8.82 24.05 0.82
CA PHE A 21 8.72 24.70 -0.50
C PHE A 21 7.42 24.33 -1.22
N ALA A 22 6.98 23.07 -1.09
CA ALA A 22 5.70 22.59 -1.65
C ALA A 22 4.46 23.12 -0.91
N LEU A 23 4.63 23.63 0.32
CA LEU A 23 3.56 24.09 1.21
C LEU A 23 3.43 25.60 1.31
N LYS A 24 4.23 26.41 0.56
CA LYS A 24 3.95 27.84 0.47
C LYS A 24 2.64 28.04 -0.29
N PRO A 25 1.59 28.59 0.34
CA PRO A 25 0.37 28.87 -0.38
C PRO A 25 0.70 29.88 -1.49
N VAL A 26 0.19 29.62 -2.70
CA VAL A 26 0.22 30.48 -3.86
C VAL A 26 -0.69 31.73 -3.63
N ALA A 27 -0.74 32.22 -2.41
CA ALA A 27 -1.52 33.33 -1.94
C ALA A 27 -0.85 34.66 -2.35
N GLY A 28 -0.92 34.98 -3.61
CA GLY A 28 -0.33 36.22 -4.17
C GLY A 28 -0.17 36.21 -5.68
N MET A 29 -0.35 35.08 -6.34
CA MET A 29 -0.28 34.97 -7.79
C MET A 29 -1.62 35.35 -8.44
N GLY A 30 -1.60 36.26 -9.42
CA GLY A 30 -2.75 36.65 -10.22
C GLY A 30 -3.15 35.60 -11.25
N PHE A 31 -4.07 35.95 -12.16
CA PHE A 31 -4.43 35.12 -13.31
C PHE A 31 -3.15 34.65 -14.08
N PRO A 32 -3.01 33.41 -14.56
CA PRO A 32 -4.03 32.36 -14.63
C PRO A 32 -4.13 31.42 -13.38
N LEU A 33 -3.41 31.69 -12.30
CA LEU A 33 -3.34 30.82 -11.13
C LEU A 33 -4.42 31.10 -10.07
N ARG A 34 -5.20 32.18 -10.27
CA ARG A 34 -6.39 32.48 -9.49
C ARG A 34 -7.63 32.38 -10.37
N SER A 35 -8.68 31.77 -9.84
CA SER A 35 -10.01 31.82 -10.47
C SER A 35 -10.43 33.29 -10.65
N PRO A 36 -11.00 33.68 -11.81
CA PRO A 36 -11.51 35.04 -12.00
C PRO A 36 -12.55 35.37 -10.90
N THR A 37 -12.48 36.58 -10.39
CA THR A 37 -13.47 37.08 -9.42
C THR A 37 -14.83 37.19 -10.10
N THR A 38 -15.82 36.54 -9.53
CA THR A 38 -17.21 36.66 -10.02
C THR A 38 -17.73 38.07 -9.78
N PRO A 39 -18.38 38.71 -10.76
CA PRO A 39 -19.01 40.01 -10.57
C PRO A 39 -20.08 39.98 -9.46
N ARG A 40 -20.24 41.06 -8.71
CA ARG A 40 -21.29 41.19 -7.70
C ARG A 40 -22.67 41.00 -8.34
N GLY A 41 -23.48 40.09 -7.77
CA GLY A 41 -24.85 39.81 -8.23
C GLY A 41 -24.99 38.60 -9.15
N VAL A 42 -23.90 37.93 -9.55
CA VAL A 42 -23.96 36.66 -10.26
C VAL A 42 -24.10 35.52 -9.25
N ILE A 43 -25.25 34.85 -9.24
CA ILE A 43 -25.43 33.59 -8.52
C ILE A 43 -24.64 32.53 -9.24
N VAL A 44 -23.44 32.22 -8.72
CA VAL A 44 -22.68 31.06 -9.20
C VAL A 44 -23.42 29.83 -8.71
N PRO A 45 -23.86 28.90 -9.59
CA PRO A 45 -24.38 27.62 -9.14
C PRO A 45 -23.33 26.98 -8.23
N GLU A 46 -23.74 26.51 -7.05
CA GLU A 46 -22.86 25.69 -6.20
C GLU A 46 -22.35 24.54 -7.05
N GLN A 47 -21.08 24.62 -7.41
CA GLN A 47 -20.43 23.47 -8.07
C GLN A 47 -20.49 22.34 -7.05
N PRO A 48 -21.04 21.18 -7.41
CA PRO A 48 -21.06 20.05 -6.51
C PRO A 48 -19.64 19.80 -6.00
N ASP A 49 -19.54 19.55 -4.69
CA ASP A 49 -18.25 19.40 -4.02
C ASP A 49 -17.47 18.27 -4.73
N THR A 50 -16.49 18.64 -5.55
CA THR A 50 -15.73 17.72 -6.39
C THR A 50 -14.62 17.01 -5.60
N LEU A 51 -14.74 16.99 -4.27
CA LEU A 51 -13.84 16.33 -3.34
C LEU A 51 -14.36 14.92 -2.96
N GLY A 52 -13.57 14.20 -2.20
CA GLY A 52 -13.91 12.85 -1.77
C GLY A 52 -13.91 11.86 -2.95
N ALA A 53 -14.91 10.99 -2.99
CA ALA A 53 -15.02 9.96 -4.02
C ALA A 53 -15.32 10.50 -5.44
N ALA A 54 -15.75 11.76 -5.55
CA ALA A 54 -16.07 12.42 -6.83
C ALA A 54 -14.87 13.20 -7.42
N TYR A 55 -13.72 13.19 -6.75
CA TYR A 55 -12.55 13.91 -7.24
C TYR A 55 -12.02 13.32 -8.56
N ASP A 56 -11.91 14.17 -9.58
CA ASP A 56 -11.34 13.77 -10.87
C ASP A 56 -9.82 13.62 -10.78
N THR A 57 -9.34 12.44 -11.14
CA THR A 57 -7.91 12.09 -11.14
C THR A 57 -7.36 11.84 -12.54
N GLU A 58 -8.13 12.04 -13.61
CA GLU A 58 -7.69 11.75 -14.99
C GLU A 58 -6.49 12.59 -15.40
N TRP A 59 -6.44 13.85 -14.94
CA TRP A 59 -5.31 14.74 -15.19
C TRP A 59 -3.96 14.15 -14.73
N ALA A 60 -3.97 13.33 -13.66
CA ALA A 60 -2.77 12.72 -13.11
C ALA A 60 -2.18 11.61 -14.01
N ARG A 61 -2.92 11.16 -15.01
CA ARG A 61 -2.48 10.18 -16.02
C ARG A 61 -2.04 10.81 -17.33
N ARG A 62 -2.15 12.14 -17.46
CA ARG A 62 -1.63 12.88 -18.61
C ARG A 62 -0.10 12.83 -18.67
N PRO A 63 0.53 12.94 -19.86
CA PRO A 63 1.98 12.79 -20.04
C PRO A 63 2.83 13.64 -19.10
N VAL A 64 2.47 14.91 -18.90
CA VAL A 64 3.21 15.84 -18.02
C VAL A 64 3.21 15.34 -16.56
N ALA A 65 2.06 14.92 -16.05
CA ALA A 65 1.93 14.40 -14.70
C ALA A 65 2.68 13.06 -14.53
N THR A 66 2.64 12.20 -15.54
CA THR A 66 3.36 10.91 -15.56
C THR A 66 4.88 11.11 -15.57
N ILE A 67 5.40 12.05 -16.36
CA ILE A 67 6.82 12.41 -16.36
C ILE A 67 7.22 12.97 -14.99
N SER A 68 6.46 13.92 -14.45
CA SER A 68 6.72 14.52 -13.14
C SER A 68 6.73 13.47 -12.03
N ARG A 69 5.75 12.57 -12.03
CA ARG A 69 5.69 11.43 -11.10
C ARG A 69 6.90 10.51 -11.26
N SER A 70 7.28 10.19 -12.49
CA SER A 70 8.45 9.34 -12.76
C SER A 70 9.72 9.93 -12.17
N LEU A 71 9.92 11.23 -12.29
CA LEU A 71 11.06 11.94 -11.69
C LEU A 71 11.00 11.90 -10.14
N ILE A 72 9.84 12.13 -9.55
CA ILE A 72 9.64 12.08 -8.09
C ILE A 72 9.91 10.66 -7.57
N VAL A 73 9.30 9.66 -8.18
CA VAL A 73 9.36 8.26 -7.75
C VAL A 73 10.76 7.69 -7.93
N ASN A 74 11.38 7.85 -9.11
CA ASN A 74 12.68 7.25 -9.39
C ASN A 74 13.87 8.05 -8.83
N GLY A 75 13.66 9.31 -8.45
CA GLY A 75 14.66 10.18 -7.84
C GLY A 75 14.55 10.20 -6.31
N PRO A 76 14.03 11.30 -5.73
CA PRO A 76 14.06 11.52 -4.28
C PRO A 76 13.30 10.46 -3.47
N LEU A 77 12.16 9.97 -3.96
CA LEU A 77 11.38 8.98 -3.24
C LEU A 77 12.12 7.64 -3.17
N ARG A 78 12.76 7.21 -4.27
CA ARG A 78 13.56 5.99 -4.29
C ARG A 78 14.73 6.06 -3.31
N LEU A 79 15.44 7.21 -3.28
CA LEU A 79 16.53 7.41 -2.34
C LEU A 79 16.03 7.36 -0.90
N ALA A 80 14.94 8.07 -0.60
CA ALA A 80 14.35 8.09 0.73
C ALA A 80 13.93 6.67 1.18
N VAL A 81 13.19 5.93 0.35
CA VAL A 81 12.79 4.54 0.63
C VAL A 81 14.01 3.66 0.85
N GLY A 82 15.01 3.71 -0.04
CA GLY A 82 16.22 2.88 0.08
C GLY A 82 16.99 3.12 1.37
N VAL A 83 17.19 4.38 1.77
CA VAL A 83 17.94 4.75 2.98
C VAL A 83 17.14 4.47 4.26
N LEU A 84 15.85 4.82 4.25
CA LEU A 84 15.02 4.83 5.45
C LEU A 84 14.39 3.47 5.77
N THR A 85 14.11 2.66 4.75
CA THR A 85 13.38 1.40 4.94
C THR A 85 14.17 0.16 4.54
N ARG A 86 15.26 0.30 3.78
CA ARG A 86 16.14 -0.80 3.34
C ARG A 86 15.35 -2.05 2.95
N PRO A 87 14.47 -1.97 1.94
CA PRO A 87 13.53 -3.03 1.62
C PRO A 87 14.26 -4.27 1.08
N ARG A 88 13.86 -5.44 1.55
CA ARG A 88 14.21 -6.73 0.95
C ARG A 88 12.98 -7.23 0.22
N VAL A 89 13.15 -7.64 -1.02
CA VAL A 89 12.06 -8.12 -1.88
C VAL A 89 12.33 -9.57 -2.25
N SER A 90 11.31 -10.41 -2.16
CA SER A 90 11.33 -11.83 -2.55
C SER A 90 10.03 -12.25 -3.23
N GLY A 91 10.04 -13.42 -3.91
CA GLY A 91 8.86 -13.96 -4.59
C GLY A 91 8.56 -13.30 -5.94
N LEU A 92 9.46 -12.50 -6.51
CA LEU A 92 9.24 -11.88 -7.83
C LEU A 92 9.23 -12.93 -8.97
N ASP A 93 9.92 -14.03 -8.81
CA ASP A 93 9.92 -15.18 -9.71
C ASP A 93 8.52 -15.74 -9.96
N ARG A 94 7.62 -15.64 -8.98
CA ARG A 94 6.21 -16.08 -9.07
C ARG A 94 5.38 -15.25 -10.05
N LEU A 95 5.85 -14.06 -10.40
CA LEU A 95 5.17 -13.16 -11.32
C LEU A 95 5.57 -13.36 -12.78
N SER A 96 6.61 -14.13 -13.04
CA SER A 96 7.21 -14.31 -14.38
C SER A 96 6.20 -14.78 -15.45
N ALA A 97 5.22 -15.59 -15.07
CA ALA A 97 4.18 -16.07 -15.99
C ALA A 97 3.22 -14.95 -16.47
N LEU A 98 3.16 -13.83 -15.76
CA LEU A 98 2.33 -12.66 -16.10
C LEU A 98 3.13 -11.57 -16.82
N GLU A 99 4.46 -11.70 -16.89
CA GLU A 99 5.36 -10.79 -17.58
C GLU A 99 5.53 -11.24 -19.04
N ASN A 100 4.75 -10.68 -19.95
CA ASN A 100 4.84 -10.97 -21.39
C ASN A 100 5.49 -9.81 -22.16
N GLY A 101 6.75 -9.48 -21.86
CA GLY A 101 7.48 -8.42 -22.56
C GLY A 101 6.75 -7.07 -22.54
N ASP A 102 6.37 -6.55 -23.71
CA ASP A 102 5.68 -5.26 -23.82
C ASP A 102 4.18 -5.32 -23.50
N ASN A 103 3.60 -6.52 -23.34
CA ASN A 103 2.16 -6.71 -23.07
C ASN A 103 1.95 -7.36 -21.69
N THR A 104 2.35 -6.65 -20.64
CA THR A 104 2.16 -7.08 -19.26
C THR A 104 0.68 -7.06 -18.87
N MET A 105 0.15 -8.20 -18.39
CA MET A 105 -1.25 -8.27 -17.96
C MET A 105 -1.51 -7.38 -16.76
N PRO A 106 -2.58 -6.53 -16.79
CA PRO A 106 -3.00 -5.76 -15.62
C PRO A 106 -3.39 -6.66 -14.45
N VAL A 107 -2.98 -6.29 -13.24
CA VAL A 107 -3.19 -7.08 -12.03
C VAL A 107 -3.67 -6.23 -10.86
N VAL A 108 -4.25 -6.88 -9.85
CA VAL A 108 -4.60 -6.26 -8.57
C VAL A 108 -3.58 -6.69 -7.52
N PHE A 109 -2.68 -5.79 -7.14
CA PHE A 109 -1.76 -6.01 -6.02
C PHE A 109 -2.49 -5.76 -4.70
N ALA A 110 -2.56 -6.76 -3.84
CA ALA A 110 -3.29 -6.71 -2.58
C ALA A 110 -2.34 -6.96 -1.40
N ALA A 111 -2.13 -5.94 -0.56
CA ALA A 111 -1.16 -5.96 0.53
C ALA A 111 -1.81 -5.68 1.89
N ASN A 112 -1.17 -6.16 2.98
CA ASN A 112 -1.46 -5.68 4.33
C ASN A 112 -1.01 -4.22 4.53
N HIS A 113 -1.56 -3.52 5.53
CA HIS A 113 -1.36 -2.07 5.71
C HIS A 113 -1.05 -1.68 7.15
N GLU A 114 0.20 -1.30 7.42
CA GLU A 114 0.66 -0.89 8.75
C GLU A 114 1.05 0.60 8.82
N SER A 115 1.51 1.19 7.71
CA SER A 115 2.16 2.50 7.70
C SER A 115 1.81 3.33 6.47
N HIS A 116 1.94 4.63 6.56
CA HIS A 116 1.92 5.53 5.39
C HIS A 116 3.07 5.26 4.39
N LEU A 117 4.15 4.63 4.85
CA LEU A 117 5.29 4.28 4.01
C LEU A 117 5.03 3.09 3.08
N ASP A 118 3.99 2.28 3.38
CA ASP A 118 3.72 1.04 2.65
C ASP A 118 3.59 1.29 1.16
N THR A 119 2.83 2.31 0.77
CA THR A 119 2.63 2.65 -0.64
C THR A 119 3.95 3.02 -1.32
N ALA A 120 4.81 3.82 -0.68
CA ALA A 120 6.10 4.19 -1.25
C ALA A 120 7.04 2.97 -1.38
N ILE A 121 7.04 2.07 -0.39
CA ILE A 121 7.83 0.84 -0.40
C ILE A 121 7.34 -0.08 -1.52
N LEU A 122 6.02 -0.30 -1.62
CA LEU A 122 5.43 -1.19 -2.61
C LEU A 122 5.59 -0.67 -4.04
N ILE A 123 5.45 0.63 -4.28
CA ILE A 123 5.74 1.23 -5.59
C ILE A 123 7.16 0.90 -6.04
N HIS A 124 8.14 0.85 -5.12
CA HIS A 124 9.52 0.51 -5.47
C HIS A 124 9.78 -0.99 -5.56
N ALA A 125 9.05 -1.81 -4.79
CA ALA A 125 9.14 -3.25 -4.81
C ALA A 125 8.49 -3.87 -6.07
N ILE A 126 7.39 -3.29 -6.54
CA ILE A 126 6.68 -3.74 -7.75
C ILE A 126 7.58 -3.57 -8.99
N PRO A 127 7.70 -4.58 -9.85
CA PRO A 127 8.47 -4.53 -11.08
C PRO A 127 8.11 -3.36 -12.00
N ARG A 128 9.08 -2.88 -12.77
CA ARG A 128 8.92 -1.69 -13.61
C ARG A 128 7.84 -1.83 -14.69
N CYS A 129 7.60 -3.04 -15.18
CA CYS A 129 6.56 -3.35 -16.16
C CYS A 129 5.17 -2.92 -15.66
N TRP A 130 4.82 -3.23 -14.39
CA TRP A 130 3.56 -2.79 -13.78
C TRP A 130 3.62 -1.39 -13.17
N ARG A 131 4.78 -0.97 -12.66
CA ARG A 131 4.93 0.31 -11.95
C ARG A 131 4.60 1.53 -12.82
N ARG A 132 4.84 1.46 -14.13
CA ARG A 132 4.57 2.57 -15.07
C ARG A 132 3.07 2.90 -15.09
N GLU A 133 2.25 1.88 -15.07
CA GLU A 133 0.79 1.95 -15.16
C GLU A 133 0.15 1.45 -13.87
N LEU A 134 0.73 1.85 -12.73
CA LEU A 134 0.21 1.54 -11.42
C LEU A 134 -0.67 2.66 -10.90
N VAL A 135 -1.85 2.31 -10.43
CA VAL A 135 -2.79 3.19 -9.71
C VAL A 135 -2.91 2.71 -8.27
N VAL A 136 -2.97 3.64 -7.34
CA VAL A 136 -3.14 3.33 -5.92
C VAL A 136 -4.58 3.63 -5.49
N ALA A 137 -5.30 2.63 -5.03
CA ALA A 137 -6.62 2.81 -4.43
C ALA A 137 -6.48 3.49 -3.06
N ALA A 138 -6.85 4.77 -2.97
CA ALA A 138 -6.69 5.57 -1.78
C ALA A 138 -8.02 6.00 -1.17
N ALA A 139 -8.10 6.00 0.15
CA ALA A 139 -9.30 6.33 0.89
C ALA A 139 -9.77 7.77 0.61
N ALA A 140 -10.98 7.91 0.09
CA ALA A 140 -11.56 9.17 -0.33
C ALA A 140 -11.70 10.16 0.84
N ASP A 141 -12.12 9.66 2.00
CA ASP A 141 -12.31 10.42 3.23
C ASP A 141 -11.02 10.93 3.89
N TYR A 142 -9.86 10.42 3.47
CA TYR A 142 -8.58 10.79 4.06
C TYR A 142 -7.67 11.57 3.12
N PHE A 143 -7.53 11.12 1.88
CA PHE A 143 -6.62 11.72 0.91
C PHE A 143 -7.29 12.79 0.03
N PHE A 144 -8.62 12.75 -0.08
CA PHE A 144 -9.39 13.62 -0.95
C PHE A 144 -10.34 14.57 -0.19
N ASP A 145 -10.07 14.77 1.11
CA ASP A 145 -10.80 15.72 1.95
C ASP A 145 -10.44 17.19 1.65
N ARG A 146 -9.28 17.42 1.01
CA ARG A 146 -8.76 18.74 0.63
C ARG A 146 -8.11 18.70 -0.74
N ARG A 147 -8.33 19.71 -1.57
CA ARG A 147 -7.81 19.79 -2.95
C ARG A 147 -6.29 19.59 -3.03
N TRP A 148 -5.51 20.20 -2.14
CA TRP A 148 -4.05 20.07 -2.16
C TRP A 148 -3.58 18.65 -1.81
N LYS A 149 -4.26 17.97 -0.88
CA LYS A 149 -3.96 16.56 -0.55
C LYS A 149 -4.31 15.65 -1.72
N ALA A 150 -5.51 15.85 -2.31
CA ALA A 150 -5.96 15.11 -3.47
C ALA A 150 -5.00 15.26 -4.64
N ALA A 151 -4.62 16.50 -4.96
CA ALA A 151 -3.66 16.78 -6.03
C ALA A 151 -2.28 16.15 -5.76
N SER A 152 -1.77 16.26 -4.53
CA SER A 152 -0.48 15.68 -4.16
C SER A 152 -0.48 14.15 -4.21
N ALA A 153 -1.53 13.50 -3.70
CA ALA A 153 -1.67 12.05 -3.75
C ALA A 153 -1.83 11.54 -5.19
N SER A 154 -2.66 12.20 -6.00
CA SER A 154 -2.84 11.84 -7.41
C SER A 154 -1.56 12.06 -8.23
N LEU A 155 -0.84 13.16 -8.00
CA LEU A 155 0.41 13.42 -8.72
C LEU A 155 1.53 12.44 -8.32
N ALA A 156 1.78 12.28 -7.02
CA ALA A 156 2.93 11.53 -6.53
C ALA A 156 2.73 10.01 -6.57
N LEU A 157 1.51 9.52 -6.31
CA LEU A 157 1.21 8.10 -6.16
C LEU A 157 0.26 7.56 -7.23
N ASN A 158 -0.23 8.39 -8.16
CA ASN A 158 -1.34 8.07 -9.05
C ASN A 158 -2.56 7.57 -8.27
N ALA A 159 -2.86 8.22 -7.14
CA ALA A 159 -3.93 7.81 -6.27
C ALA A 159 -5.29 8.10 -6.89
N VAL A 160 -6.20 7.12 -6.79
CA VAL A 160 -7.60 7.19 -7.24
C VAL A 160 -8.48 6.98 -6.01
N PRO A 161 -9.50 7.84 -5.80
CA PRO A 161 -10.35 7.76 -4.62
C PRO A 161 -11.20 6.48 -4.60
N ILE A 162 -11.22 5.81 -3.45
CA ILE A 162 -12.15 4.72 -3.16
C ILE A 162 -13.00 5.06 -1.93
N ASP A 163 -14.31 4.91 -2.06
CA ASP A 163 -15.20 5.02 -0.91
C ASP A 163 -15.17 3.71 -0.12
N ARG A 164 -14.72 3.78 1.12
CA ARG A 164 -14.64 2.62 2.02
C ARG A 164 -15.96 2.26 2.69
N HIS A 165 -16.90 3.19 2.71
CA HIS A 165 -18.20 3.03 3.36
C HIS A 165 -19.29 2.60 2.37
N GLN A 166 -19.18 3.10 1.16
CA GLN A 166 -20.04 2.68 0.05
C GLN A 166 -19.15 1.98 -0.98
N THR A 167 -18.83 0.69 -0.76
CA THR A 167 -18.22 -0.17 -1.78
C THR A 167 -19.20 -0.33 -2.95
N GLY A 168 -19.54 0.82 -3.55
CA GLY A 168 -20.56 0.97 -4.52
C GLY A 168 -20.09 0.58 -5.91
N ARG A 169 -21.05 0.26 -6.71
CA ARG A 169 -20.94 -0.02 -8.14
C ARG A 169 -20.04 0.99 -8.87
N ARG A 170 -20.10 2.27 -8.48
CA ARG A 170 -19.33 3.36 -9.10
C ARG A 170 -17.82 3.22 -8.92
N SER A 171 -17.34 2.93 -7.70
CA SER A 171 -15.90 2.70 -7.48
C SER A 171 -15.42 1.47 -8.24
N ALA A 172 -16.23 0.40 -8.25
CA ALA A 172 -15.90 -0.82 -9.00
C ALA A 172 -15.84 -0.57 -10.52
N GLU A 173 -16.74 0.21 -11.06
CA GLU A 173 -16.74 0.59 -12.49
C GLU A 173 -15.50 1.42 -12.85
N THR A 174 -15.13 2.40 -12.01
CA THR A 174 -13.93 3.21 -12.23
C THR A 174 -12.67 2.33 -12.25
N PHE A 175 -12.49 1.45 -11.26
CA PHE A 175 -11.32 0.58 -11.20
C PHE A 175 -11.32 -0.49 -12.28
N ARG A 176 -12.50 -1.00 -12.69
CA ARG A 176 -12.61 -1.89 -13.83
C ARG A 176 -12.15 -1.17 -15.11
N GLY A 177 -12.64 0.04 -15.37
CA GLY A 177 -12.18 0.83 -16.52
C GLY A 177 -10.66 1.02 -16.53
N LEU A 178 -10.06 1.27 -15.38
CA LEU A 178 -8.61 1.39 -15.27
C LEU A 178 -7.87 0.09 -15.60
N LEU A 179 -8.39 -1.08 -15.19
CA LEU A 179 -7.83 -2.38 -15.56
C LEU A 179 -8.01 -2.65 -17.06
N ASP A 180 -9.19 -2.32 -17.62
CA ASP A 180 -9.47 -2.44 -19.06
C ASP A 180 -8.53 -1.51 -19.88
N ASP A 181 -8.14 -0.34 -19.33
CA ASP A 181 -7.18 0.59 -19.93
C ASP A 181 -5.69 0.18 -19.73
N GLY A 182 -5.43 -0.99 -19.13
CA GLY A 182 -4.07 -1.52 -18.93
C GLY A 182 -3.41 -1.12 -17.61
N TYR A 183 -4.07 -0.38 -16.73
CA TYR A 183 -3.51 -0.02 -15.42
C TYR A 183 -3.62 -1.16 -14.43
N SER A 184 -2.57 -1.41 -13.66
CA SER A 184 -2.61 -2.28 -12.49
C SER A 184 -2.99 -1.49 -11.24
N ILE A 185 -3.60 -2.16 -10.27
CA ILE A 185 -4.15 -1.52 -9.07
C ILE A 185 -3.40 -2.00 -7.83
N LEU A 186 -2.92 -1.08 -6.99
CA LEU A 186 -2.47 -1.38 -5.63
C LEU A 186 -3.60 -1.05 -4.64
N ILE A 187 -4.03 -2.03 -3.88
CA ILE A 187 -5.11 -1.89 -2.89
C ILE A 187 -4.73 -2.54 -1.57
N TYR A 188 -5.28 -2.00 -0.47
CA TYR A 188 -5.16 -2.54 0.87
C TYR A 188 -6.52 -3.11 1.31
N PRO A 189 -6.72 -4.44 1.24
CA PRO A 189 -8.04 -5.06 1.52
C PRO A 189 -8.53 -4.87 2.96
N GLU A 190 -7.64 -4.54 3.89
CA GLU A 190 -7.98 -4.20 5.28
C GLU A 190 -8.89 -2.95 5.37
N GLY A 191 -8.86 -2.10 4.35
CA GLY A 191 -9.63 -0.84 4.31
C GLY A 191 -9.09 0.25 5.23
N GLY A 192 -7.97 0.04 5.91
CA GLY A 192 -7.31 1.01 6.76
C GLY A 192 -6.04 0.44 7.39
N ARG A 193 -5.21 1.32 7.94
CA ARG A 193 -3.98 0.89 8.62
C ARG A 193 -4.29 0.19 9.93
N SER A 194 -3.54 -0.86 10.22
CA SER A 194 -3.59 -1.57 11.49
C SER A 194 -3.56 -0.61 12.68
N PRO A 195 -4.49 -0.75 13.65
CA PRO A 195 -4.50 0.09 14.84
C PRO A 195 -3.44 -0.32 15.88
N ASP A 196 -3.10 -1.59 15.95
CA ASP A 196 -2.24 -2.19 16.98
C ASP A 196 -1.04 -2.96 16.41
N GLY A 197 -0.85 -2.93 15.09
CA GLY A 197 0.25 -3.59 14.39
C GLY A 197 -0.03 -5.04 13.99
N TRP A 198 -1.24 -5.56 14.26
CA TRP A 198 -1.73 -6.82 13.73
C TRP A 198 -2.64 -6.58 12.53
N ALA A 199 -2.60 -7.45 11.53
CA ALA A 199 -3.44 -7.32 10.36
C ALA A 199 -4.93 -7.38 10.72
N GLN A 200 -5.74 -6.66 9.97
CA GLN A 200 -7.20 -6.71 10.04
C GLN A 200 -7.74 -7.72 9.02
N GLU A 201 -8.99 -8.12 9.22
CA GLU A 201 -9.69 -8.98 8.27
C GLU A 201 -9.77 -8.32 6.89
N PHE A 202 -9.49 -9.09 5.84
CA PHE A 202 -9.55 -8.61 4.47
C PHE A 202 -11.00 -8.51 4.00
N ARG A 203 -11.38 -7.34 3.52
CA ARG A 203 -12.71 -7.05 2.99
C ARG A 203 -12.83 -7.51 1.54
N GLY A 204 -14.04 -7.87 1.13
CA GLY A 204 -14.32 -8.37 -0.21
C GLY A 204 -14.10 -7.39 -1.38
N GLY A 205 -13.80 -6.11 -1.10
CA GLY A 205 -13.69 -5.07 -2.14
C GLY A 205 -12.64 -5.36 -3.21
N ALA A 206 -11.42 -5.74 -2.81
CA ALA A 206 -10.35 -6.09 -3.75
C ALA A 206 -10.72 -7.33 -4.60
N ALA A 207 -11.29 -8.34 -3.95
CA ALA A 207 -11.76 -9.56 -4.61
C ALA A 207 -12.87 -9.25 -5.62
N TYR A 208 -13.84 -8.43 -5.24
CA TYR A 208 -14.93 -8.00 -6.12
C TYR A 208 -14.43 -7.25 -7.36
N LEU A 209 -13.48 -6.34 -7.18
CA LEU A 209 -12.85 -5.61 -8.30
C LEU A 209 -12.18 -6.57 -9.28
N ALA A 210 -11.35 -7.47 -8.76
CA ALA A 210 -10.62 -8.44 -9.56
C ALA A 210 -11.56 -9.42 -10.31
N GLN A 211 -12.60 -9.91 -9.63
CA GLN A 211 -13.63 -10.76 -10.27
C GLN A 211 -14.34 -10.04 -11.41
N ARG A 212 -14.74 -8.78 -11.21
CA ARG A 212 -15.43 -7.98 -12.22
C ARG A 212 -14.58 -7.68 -13.45
N ALA A 213 -13.29 -7.56 -13.29
CA ALA A 213 -12.35 -7.28 -14.37
C ALA A 213 -11.70 -8.54 -14.95
N GLY A 214 -11.91 -9.72 -14.36
CA GLY A 214 -11.19 -10.94 -14.74
C GLY A 214 -9.68 -10.85 -14.51
N ALA A 215 -9.24 -9.96 -13.62
CA ALA A 215 -7.82 -9.68 -13.38
C ALA A 215 -7.26 -10.55 -12.25
N PRO A 216 -6.01 -11.06 -12.35
CA PRO A 216 -5.38 -11.80 -11.27
C PRO A 216 -5.09 -10.89 -10.06
N ILE A 217 -5.19 -11.48 -8.86
CA ILE A 217 -4.82 -10.83 -7.60
C ILE A 217 -3.44 -11.33 -7.19
N ILE A 218 -2.52 -10.41 -6.93
CA ILE A 218 -1.19 -10.72 -6.41
C ILE A 218 -1.18 -10.42 -4.90
N PRO A 219 -1.17 -11.45 -4.02
CA PRO A 219 -1.02 -11.24 -2.60
C PRO A 219 0.38 -10.73 -2.27
N ILE A 220 0.47 -9.72 -1.43
CA ILE A 220 1.75 -9.17 -0.97
C ILE A 220 1.74 -9.09 0.55
N TYR A 221 2.80 -9.58 1.16
CA TYR A 221 3.08 -9.33 2.57
C TYR A 221 4.17 -8.27 2.72
N LEU A 222 3.91 -7.25 3.52
CA LEU A 222 4.87 -6.20 3.87
C LEU A 222 5.07 -6.17 5.38
N GLU A 223 6.31 -6.27 5.83
CA GLU A 223 6.68 -6.21 7.24
C GLU A 223 7.67 -5.10 7.54
N GLY A 224 7.62 -4.59 8.77
CA GLY A 224 8.60 -3.67 9.32
C GLY A 224 8.28 -2.19 9.14
N SER A 225 7.39 -1.81 8.24
CA SER A 225 7.00 -0.42 7.98
C SER A 225 6.33 0.24 9.19
N GLY A 226 5.49 -0.51 9.91
CA GLY A 226 4.85 -0.06 11.14
C GLY A 226 5.83 0.23 12.28
N ALA A 227 7.00 -0.42 12.29
CA ALA A 227 8.06 -0.12 13.25
C ALA A 227 8.84 1.16 12.89
N ILE A 228 8.85 1.53 11.61
CA ILE A 228 9.49 2.74 11.11
C ILE A 228 8.59 3.96 11.34
N TRP A 229 7.34 3.87 10.91
CA TRP A 229 6.35 4.96 11.06
C TRP A 229 4.91 4.40 11.06
N GLY A 230 4.55 3.72 12.15
CA GLY A 230 3.21 3.16 12.35
C GLY A 230 2.14 4.21 12.66
N LYS A 231 0.89 3.77 12.76
CA LYS A 231 -0.25 4.61 13.08
C LYS A 231 -0.05 5.27 14.46
N GLY A 232 -0.13 6.61 14.52
CA GLY A 232 0.06 7.37 15.77
C GLY A 232 1.52 7.58 16.19
N ALA A 233 2.50 7.07 15.44
CA ALA A 233 3.91 7.30 15.75
C ALA A 233 4.29 8.78 15.56
N ARG A 234 4.88 9.38 16.61
CA ARG A 234 5.36 10.78 16.60
C ARG A 234 6.77 10.92 16.03
N ARG A 235 7.51 9.82 15.96
CA ARG A 235 8.91 9.82 15.50
C ARG A 235 9.08 8.81 14.39
N PHE A 236 9.87 9.18 13.41
CA PHE A 236 10.34 8.33 12.35
C PHE A 236 11.62 7.61 12.80
N VAL A 237 11.65 6.28 12.70
CA VAL A 237 12.82 5.47 13.09
C VAL A 237 13.25 4.63 11.88
N PRO A 238 14.36 4.95 11.20
CA PRO A 238 14.85 4.14 10.09
C PRO A 238 14.98 2.66 10.45
N GLY A 239 14.58 1.78 9.54
CA GLY A 239 14.56 0.35 9.82
C GLY A 239 14.78 -0.51 8.59
N ARG A 240 14.43 -1.78 8.70
CA ARG A 240 14.42 -2.73 7.59
C ARG A 240 12.99 -3.14 7.33
N THR A 241 12.64 -3.30 6.06
CA THR A 241 11.36 -3.82 5.65
C THR A 241 11.55 -5.05 4.76
N GLN A 242 10.56 -5.91 4.73
CA GLN A 242 10.53 -7.07 3.86
C GLN A 242 9.23 -7.08 3.09
N VAL A 243 9.33 -7.32 1.79
CA VAL A 243 8.20 -7.46 0.87
C VAL A 243 8.26 -8.84 0.25
N VAL A 244 7.22 -9.62 0.40
CA VAL A 244 7.10 -10.97 -0.16
C VAL A 244 5.91 -10.99 -1.11
N PHE A 245 6.18 -11.29 -2.38
CA PHE A 245 5.14 -11.50 -3.40
C PHE A 245 4.68 -12.95 -3.39
N GLY A 246 3.37 -13.16 -3.46
CA GLY A 246 2.76 -14.48 -3.57
C GLY A 246 2.44 -14.88 -5.00
N GLU A 247 1.96 -16.12 -5.15
CA GLU A 247 1.43 -16.63 -6.41
C GLU A 247 0.20 -15.84 -6.84
N PRO A 248 0.04 -15.57 -8.14
CA PRO A 248 -1.17 -14.97 -8.69
C PRO A 248 -2.41 -15.82 -8.41
N ILE A 249 -3.46 -15.19 -7.89
CA ILE A 249 -4.76 -15.82 -7.66
C ILE A 249 -5.70 -15.36 -8.77
N MET A 250 -6.11 -16.28 -9.64
CA MET A 250 -7.22 -16.00 -10.55
C MET A 250 -8.53 -16.09 -9.76
N PRO A 251 -9.29 -14.99 -9.66
CA PRO A 251 -10.54 -15.01 -8.92
C PRO A 251 -11.58 -15.79 -9.70
N ASP A 252 -12.14 -16.82 -9.08
CA ASP A 252 -13.26 -17.57 -9.62
C ASP A 252 -14.53 -16.70 -9.61
N ALA A 253 -15.18 -16.58 -10.77
CA ALA A 253 -16.39 -15.76 -10.92
C ALA A 253 -17.58 -16.30 -10.10
N ASP A 254 -17.63 -17.63 -9.89
CA ASP A 254 -18.70 -18.31 -9.15
C ASP A 254 -18.48 -18.26 -7.63
N MET A 255 -17.28 -17.92 -7.19
CA MET A 255 -16.97 -17.79 -5.78
C MET A 255 -17.41 -16.43 -5.23
N SER A 256 -18.00 -16.39 -4.04
CA SER A 256 -18.32 -15.10 -3.41
C SER A 256 -17.05 -14.30 -3.12
N SER A 257 -17.09 -12.99 -3.33
CA SER A 257 -15.95 -12.07 -3.08
C SER A 257 -15.44 -12.17 -1.62
N ARG A 258 -16.31 -12.54 -0.68
CA ARG A 258 -15.94 -12.80 0.72
C ARG A 258 -15.04 -14.04 0.84
N LYS A 259 -15.34 -15.12 0.14
CA LYS A 259 -14.50 -16.32 0.12
C LYS A 259 -13.16 -16.06 -0.55
N VAL A 260 -13.13 -15.32 -1.65
CA VAL A 260 -11.88 -14.90 -2.30
C VAL A 260 -11.05 -14.02 -1.39
N ALA A 261 -11.65 -13.08 -0.66
CA ALA A 261 -10.95 -12.25 0.32
C ALA A 261 -10.39 -13.06 1.49
N ALA A 262 -11.12 -14.04 1.99
CA ALA A 262 -10.64 -14.95 3.04
C ALA A 262 -9.44 -15.78 2.55
N ARG A 263 -9.50 -16.32 1.33
CA ARG A 263 -8.37 -17.00 0.70
C ARG A 263 -7.16 -16.08 0.57
N LEU A 264 -7.36 -14.85 0.06
CA LEU A 264 -6.31 -13.84 -0.04
C LEU A 264 -5.66 -13.55 1.32
N GLY A 265 -6.45 -13.42 2.39
CA GLY A 265 -5.95 -13.26 3.75
C GLY A 265 -5.11 -14.44 4.23
N SER A 266 -5.52 -15.67 3.91
CA SER A 266 -4.77 -16.89 4.21
C SER A 266 -3.44 -16.95 3.43
N ASP A 267 -3.44 -16.56 2.15
CA ASP A 267 -2.22 -16.51 1.35
C ASP A 267 -1.25 -15.46 1.89
N VAL A 268 -1.73 -14.27 2.29
CA VAL A 268 -0.88 -13.26 2.93
C VAL A 268 -0.35 -13.73 4.28
N ALA A 269 -1.12 -14.50 5.05
CA ALA A 269 -0.65 -15.13 6.29
C ALA A 269 0.47 -16.15 6.01
N ARG A 270 0.36 -16.95 4.97
CA ARG A 270 1.42 -17.88 4.51
C ARG A 270 2.69 -17.10 4.11
N LEU A 271 2.57 -15.99 3.38
CA LEU A 271 3.72 -15.15 3.03
C LEU A 271 4.40 -14.53 4.26
N ALA A 272 3.64 -14.17 5.29
CA ALA A 272 4.18 -13.71 6.56
C ALA A 272 4.94 -14.79 7.31
N ASP A 273 4.48 -16.02 7.24
CA ASP A 273 5.17 -17.18 7.81
C ASP A 273 6.46 -17.48 7.02
N GLU A 274 6.41 -17.41 5.68
CA GLU A 274 7.57 -17.52 4.80
C GLU A 274 8.63 -16.46 5.09
N ALA A 275 8.22 -15.21 5.33
CA ALA A 275 9.14 -14.11 5.66
C ALA A 275 9.97 -14.37 6.93
N THR A 276 9.46 -15.18 7.85
CA THR A 276 10.09 -15.47 9.16
C THR A 276 10.72 -16.85 9.23
N SER A 277 10.43 -17.73 8.27
CA SER A 277 10.96 -19.11 8.21
C SER A 277 11.55 -19.41 6.83
N SER A 278 11.05 -20.42 6.15
CA SER A 278 11.38 -20.74 4.76
C SER A 278 10.10 -20.99 3.97
N TRP A 279 10.19 -20.91 2.63
CA TRP A 279 9.08 -21.24 1.75
C TRP A 279 8.53 -22.65 2.02
N TRP A 280 9.43 -23.62 2.23
CA TRP A 280 9.06 -25.01 2.49
C TRP A 280 8.28 -25.17 3.79
N GLU A 281 8.78 -24.64 4.88
CA GLU A 281 8.12 -24.70 6.19
C GLU A 281 6.77 -23.97 6.19
N ALA A 282 6.69 -22.80 5.59
CA ALA A 282 5.45 -22.06 5.45
C ALA A 282 4.41 -22.84 4.64
N THR A 283 4.85 -23.49 3.54
CA THR A 283 3.97 -24.32 2.70
C THR A 283 3.47 -25.55 3.45
N GLN A 284 4.31 -26.21 4.22
CA GLN A 284 3.90 -27.35 5.06
C GLN A 284 2.88 -26.94 6.13
N ARG A 285 3.13 -25.82 6.82
CA ARG A 285 2.18 -25.29 7.83
C ARG A 285 0.87 -24.86 7.18
N PHE A 286 0.91 -24.29 6.01
CA PHE A 286 -0.29 -23.92 5.26
C PHE A 286 -1.12 -25.16 4.88
N ALA A 287 -0.47 -26.20 4.36
CA ALA A 287 -1.13 -27.45 4.01
C ALA A 287 -1.72 -28.19 5.23
N SER A 288 -1.08 -28.11 6.38
CA SER A 288 -1.56 -28.70 7.64
C SER A 288 -2.53 -27.81 8.43
N GLY A 289 -2.87 -26.62 7.93
CA GLY A 289 -3.76 -25.69 8.62
C GLY A 289 -3.18 -25.08 9.91
N THR A 290 -1.84 -25.09 10.06
CA THR A 290 -1.13 -24.58 11.25
C THR A 290 -0.40 -23.27 11.01
N THR A 291 -0.70 -22.56 9.93
CA THR A 291 -0.14 -21.23 9.61
C THR A 291 -0.48 -20.25 10.75
N PRO A 292 0.50 -19.50 11.28
CA PRO A 292 0.25 -18.49 12.29
C PRO A 292 -0.69 -17.40 11.80
N SER A 293 -1.68 -17.03 12.60
CA SER A 293 -2.62 -15.96 12.28
C SER A 293 -1.91 -14.59 12.22
N LEU A 294 -2.28 -13.78 11.23
CA LEU A 294 -1.85 -12.38 11.13
C LEU A 294 -2.63 -11.45 12.05
N SER A 295 -3.85 -11.81 12.44
CA SER A 295 -4.70 -11.01 13.33
C SER A 295 -4.22 -11.01 14.79
N GLY A 296 -3.21 -11.82 15.09
CA GLY A 296 -2.66 -11.94 16.44
C GLY A 296 -3.56 -12.72 17.40
N PRO A 297 -3.15 -12.85 18.68
CA PRO A 297 -3.90 -13.61 19.66
C PRO A 297 -5.18 -12.89 20.08
N GLU A 298 -6.25 -13.64 20.31
CA GLU A 298 -7.51 -13.17 20.89
C GLU A 298 -7.36 -12.94 22.40
N THR A 299 -6.68 -11.86 22.76
CA THR A 299 -6.40 -11.52 24.15
C THR A 299 -6.49 -10.02 24.38
N THR A 300 -6.31 -9.60 25.64
CA THR A 300 -6.31 -8.18 26.03
C THR A 300 -5.19 -7.38 25.33
N SER A 301 -5.39 -6.09 25.18
CA SER A 301 -4.52 -5.18 24.40
C SER A 301 -3.04 -5.25 24.80
N TRP A 302 -2.71 -5.39 26.07
CA TRP A 302 -1.33 -5.48 26.54
C TRP A 302 -0.65 -6.79 26.11
N ARG A 303 -1.37 -7.93 26.15
CA ARG A 303 -0.85 -9.22 25.68
C ARG A 303 -0.64 -9.22 24.16
N ARG A 304 -1.56 -8.62 23.41
CA ARG A 304 -1.41 -8.42 21.96
C ARG A 304 -0.17 -7.59 21.64
N SER A 305 0.05 -6.49 22.36
CA SER A 305 1.24 -5.64 22.19
C SER A 305 2.53 -6.38 22.53
N TRP A 306 2.53 -7.18 23.58
CA TRP A 306 3.69 -8.00 23.96
C TRP A 306 3.99 -9.07 22.90
N ALA A 307 2.99 -9.79 22.41
CA ALA A 307 3.12 -10.81 21.37
C ALA A 307 3.65 -10.21 20.05
N LEU A 308 3.21 -8.99 19.68
CA LEU A 308 3.73 -8.27 18.53
C LEU A 308 5.20 -7.90 18.71
N HIS A 309 5.59 -7.47 19.90
CA HIS A 309 6.97 -7.13 20.21
C HIS A 309 7.89 -8.35 20.12
N ASP A 310 7.45 -9.50 20.61
CA ASP A 310 8.18 -10.75 20.50
C ASP A 310 8.32 -11.22 19.05
N ARG A 311 7.25 -11.14 18.24
CA ARG A 311 7.27 -11.41 16.81
C ARG A 311 8.31 -10.52 16.10
N ARG A 312 8.30 -9.21 16.33
CA ARG A 312 9.24 -8.25 15.73
C ARG A 312 10.69 -8.47 16.18
N ARG A 313 10.91 -9.02 17.36
CA ARG A 313 12.26 -9.43 17.81
C ARG A 313 12.76 -10.66 17.07
N ARG A 314 11.90 -11.62 16.79
CA ARG A 314 12.27 -12.84 16.03
C ARG A 314 12.68 -12.51 14.61
N THR A 315 11.96 -11.63 13.93
CA THR A 315 12.31 -11.16 12.58
C THR A 315 13.63 -10.39 12.52
N LYS A 316 13.99 -9.66 13.59
CA LYS A 316 15.28 -8.94 13.66
C LYS A 316 16.47 -9.85 13.89
N SER A 317 16.32 -10.96 14.59
CA SER A 317 17.43 -11.81 14.99
C SER A 317 17.89 -12.80 13.91
N GLY A 318 17.06 -13.07 12.89
CA GLY A 318 17.39 -14.00 11.81
C GLY A 318 17.72 -15.43 12.24
N ARG A 319 17.57 -15.76 13.52
CA ARG A 319 17.77 -17.10 14.08
C ARG A 319 16.46 -17.57 14.72
N PRO A 320 15.94 -18.73 14.31
CA PRO A 320 14.87 -19.38 15.06
C PRO A 320 15.38 -19.68 16.47
N ARG A 321 14.71 -19.15 17.51
CA ARG A 321 14.97 -19.63 18.85
C ARG A 321 14.43 -21.05 18.96
N PRO A 322 15.18 -22.01 19.58
CA PRO A 322 14.63 -23.30 19.92
C PRO A 322 13.34 -23.07 20.72
N ARG A 323 12.29 -23.83 20.40
CA ARG A 323 11.05 -23.82 21.19
C ARG A 323 11.41 -24.14 22.63
N PRO A 324 10.84 -23.44 23.63
CA PRO A 324 10.90 -23.91 24.98
C PRO A 324 10.26 -25.30 25.00
N GLU A 325 11.02 -26.33 25.25
CA GLU A 325 10.46 -27.64 25.58
C GLU A 325 9.79 -27.51 26.95
N TRP A 326 8.48 -27.53 26.94
CA TRP A 326 7.74 -27.63 28.19
C TRP A 326 8.01 -29.03 28.78
N PRO A 327 8.34 -29.12 30.07
CA PRO A 327 8.44 -30.42 30.73
C PRO A 327 7.12 -31.16 30.51
N GLN A 328 7.20 -32.35 29.93
CA GLN A 328 6.04 -33.24 29.90
C GLN A 328 5.71 -33.59 31.36
N LEU A 329 4.56 -33.06 31.82
CA LEU A 329 4.03 -33.45 33.10
C LEU A 329 3.65 -34.93 32.99
N SER A 330 4.44 -35.78 33.65
CA SER A 330 4.20 -37.19 33.86
C SER A 330 3.06 -37.41 34.84
#